data_d1e8a5be73770a6acc1f7ea7ba8df0ab
#
_entry.id   d1e8a5be73770a6acc1f7ea7ba8df0ab
#
_cell.length_a   1.000
_cell.length_b   1.000
_cell.length_c   1.000
_cell.angle_alpha   90.00
_cell.angle_beta   90.00
_cell.angle_gamma   90.00
#
_symmetry.space_group_name_H-M   'P 1'
#
loop_
_entity.id
_entity.type
_entity.pdbx_description
1 polymer ?
#
loop_
_entity_poly.entity_id
_entity_poly.type
_entity_poly.pdbx_seq_one_letter_code
_entity_poly.pdbx_strand_id
1 'polypeptide(L)'
;GYIHSVETFGLVDGPGVRYVLFLQGCRMRCRYCHNPETWAFAKDNAQTPRQAFDAAYRYHNYWKNNGGLTVSGGEPLLQIDFLTELFRLAKQKGVHTALDTCGQPFTTGEPFYTKFRELMQYTDLVMLDIKEWDPDRHKALTGHDNRNILAMARWLSDHGKAMWVRHVLVPGLTDDEDALRATRTFLDSLTTLQRVEVLPYHTLGLFKWERLGIPYTLDGVPTVSYTHLRAHETR
;
A
#
# COMPACT_ATOMS: atom_id res chain seq x y z
N GLY A 1 15.29 3.06 -9.49
CA GLY A 1 14.63 3.23 -8.18
C GLY A 1 15.49 2.74 -7.05
N TYR A 2 15.14 3.12 -5.87
CA TYR A 2 15.82 2.74 -4.63
C TYR A 2 14.98 1.66 -3.94
N ILE A 3 15.52 0.44 -3.87
CA ILE A 3 14.82 -0.73 -3.35
C ILE A 3 15.31 -1.00 -1.94
N HIS A 4 14.38 -1.09 -0.98
CA HIS A 4 14.67 -1.49 0.38
C HIS A 4 14.91 -3.00 0.48
N SER A 5 13.93 -3.79 0.05
CA SER A 5 13.95 -5.25 0.14
C SER A 5 13.02 -5.89 -0.89
N VAL A 6 13.07 -7.21 -0.98
CA VAL A 6 12.20 -8.00 -1.83
C VAL A 6 11.62 -9.18 -1.06
N GLU A 7 10.39 -9.57 -1.41
CA GLU A 7 9.77 -10.83 -1.01
C GLU A 7 9.42 -11.63 -2.26
N THR A 8 9.94 -12.85 -2.37
CA THR A 8 9.82 -13.62 -3.61
C THR A 8 8.56 -14.48 -3.68
N PHE A 9 7.87 -14.67 -2.56
CA PHE A 9 6.68 -15.50 -2.42
C PHE A 9 5.60 -14.84 -1.56
N GLY A 10 5.32 -13.54 -1.80
CA GLY A 10 4.22 -12.84 -1.14
C GLY A 10 2.87 -13.49 -1.42
N LEU A 11 2.13 -13.84 -0.37
CA LEU A 11 0.82 -14.48 -0.46
C LEU A 11 -0.33 -13.55 -0.03
N VAL A 12 0.03 -12.40 0.53
CA VAL A 12 -0.93 -11.41 1.06
C VAL A 12 -0.81 -10.03 0.39
N ASP A 13 0.04 -9.94 -0.63
CA ASP A 13 0.38 -8.69 -1.31
C ASP A 13 -0.28 -8.57 -2.70
N GLY A 14 -1.49 -9.08 -2.81
CA GLY A 14 -2.28 -9.11 -4.03
C GLY A 14 -2.70 -10.53 -4.43
N PRO A 15 -3.30 -10.70 -5.62
CA PRO A 15 -3.80 -12.00 -6.06
C PRO A 15 -2.66 -12.96 -6.41
N GLY A 16 -2.81 -14.22 -6.00
CA GLY A 16 -1.86 -15.29 -6.30
C GLY A 16 -0.52 -15.14 -5.59
N VAL A 17 0.52 -15.76 -6.14
CA VAL A 17 1.90 -15.62 -5.64
C VAL A 17 2.51 -14.35 -6.23
N ARG A 18 3.09 -13.51 -5.40
CA ARG A 18 3.65 -12.22 -5.80
C ARG A 18 5.16 -12.18 -5.61
N TYR A 19 5.87 -11.58 -6.56
CA TYR A 19 7.17 -10.99 -6.27
C TYR A 19 6.94 -9.56 -5.81
N VAL A 20 7.33 -9.25 -4.59
CA VAL A 20 7.07 -7.94 -3.98
C VAL A 20 8.36 -7.14 -3.90
N LEU A 21 8.37 -5.94 -4.48
CA LEU A 21 9.43 -4.96 -4.32
C LEU A 21 9.01 -3.92 -3.29
N PHE A 22 9.77 -3.81 -2.21
CA PHE A 22 9.57 -2.75 -1.21
C PHE A 22 10.52 -1.59 -1.53
N LEU A 23 9.95 -0.45 -1.93
CA LEU A 23 10.72 0.74 -2.27
C LEU A 23 11.08 1.56 -1.03
N GLN A 24 12.18 2.30 -1.14
CA GLN A 24 12.66 3.21 -0.11
C GLN A 24 11.96 4.57 -0.22
N GLY A 25 11.74 5.23 0.91
CA GLY A 25 11.16 6.56 1.03
C GLY A 25 9.67 6.55 1.34
N CYS A 26 9.29 7.20 2.44
CA CYS A 26 7.89 7.46 2.80
C CYS A 26 7.80 8.78 3.55
N ARG A 27 6.80 9.59 3.24
CA ARG A 27 6.54 10.85 3.96
C ARG A 27 5.63 10.66 5.17
N MET A 28 4.83 9.59 5.17
CA MET A 28 3.97 9.28 6.31
C MET A 28 4.78 8.76 7.50
N ARG A 29 4.24 8.94 8.70
CA ARG A 29 4.81 8.49 9.98
C ARG A 29 3.77 7.72 10.77
N CYS A 30 3.24 6.66 10.12
CA CYS A 30 2.20 5.83 10.72
C CYS A 30 2.70 5.24 12.04
N ARG A 31 1.97 5.44 13.12
CA ARG A 31 2.35 5.00 14.46
C ARG A 31 2.48 3.48 14.61
N TYR A 32 1.82 2.72 13.72
CA TYR A 32 1.89 1.24 13.65
C TYR A 32 2.69 0.73 12.44
N CYS A 33 3.59 1.53 11.87
CA CYS A 33 4.32 1.13 10.67
C CYS A 33 5.13 -0.16 10.89
N HIS A 34 4.97 -1.15 10.00
CA HIS A 34 5.76 -2.38 10.04
C HIS A 34 7.13 -2.24 9.39
N ASN A 35 7.33 -1.17 8.59
CA ASN A 35 8.55 -0.95 7.84
C ASN A 35 9.10 0.47 8.06
N PRO A 36 9.34 0.94 9.31
CA PRO A 36 9.88 2.28 9.56
C PRO A 36 11.26 2.49 8.91
N GLU A 37 11.98 1.41 8.61
CA GLU A 37 13.26 1.42 7.88
C GLU A 37 13.11 2.03 6.48
N THR A 38 11.92 1.97 5.88
CA THR A 38 11.63 2.55 4.56
C THR A 38 11.32 4.04 4.60
N TRP A 39 11.24 4.67 5.76
CA TRP A 39 10.93 6.10 5.85
C TRP A 39 12.01 7.00 5.27
N ALA A 40 13.27 6.61 5.47
CA ALA A 40 14.39 7.36 4.95
C ALA A 40 14.39 7.34 3.40
N PHE A 41 14.83 8.44 2.80
CA PHE A 41 15.09 8.51 1.37
C PHE A 41 16.51 8.03 1.07
N ALA A 42 16.89 6.88 1.64
CA ALA A 42 18.19 6.28 1.39
C ALA A 42 18.34 5.90 -0.09
N LYS A 43 19.54 6.14 -0.64
CA LYS A 43 19.84 5.90 -2.05
C LYS A 43 20.69 4.65 -2.25
N ASP A 44 20.80 3.87 -1.21
CA ASP A 44 21.46 2.57 -1.27
C ASP A 44 20.61 1.61 -2.13
N ASN A 45 21.25 0.60 -2.69
CA ASN A 45 20.57 -0.40 -3.53
C ASN A 45 19.77 0.22 -4.70
N ALA A 46 20.38 1.14 -5.42
CA ALA A 46 19.81 1.71 -6.63
C ALA A 46 19.76 0.66 -7.75
N GLN A 47 18.61 0.51 -8.37
CA GLN A 47 18.41 -0.38 -9.53
C GLN A 47 17.70 0.36 -10.66
N THR A 48 18.04 0.00 -11.89
CA THR A 48 17.20 0.40 -13.03
C THR A 48 15.91 -0.41 -13.06
N PRO A 49 14.84 0.09 -13.71
CA PRO A 49 13.59 -0.68 -13.87
C PRO A 49 13.84 -2.03 -14.55
N ARG A 50 14.76 -2.09 -15.49
CA ARG A 50 15.14 -3.32 -16.20
C ARG A 50 15.79 -4.34 -15.28
N GLN A 51 16.76 -3.93 -14.45
CA GLN A 51 17.40 -4.82 -13.47
C GLN A 51 16.39 -5.38 -12.48
N ALA A 52 15.51 -4.53 -11.94
CA ALA A 52 14.45 -4.95 -11.02
C ALA A 52 13.46 -5.92 -11.68
N PHE A 53 13.06 -5.65 -12.92
CA PHE A 53 12.18 -6.53 -13.66
C PHE A 53 12.84 -7.88 -13.96
N ASP A 54 14.07 -7.90 -14.45
CA ASP A 54 14.77 -9.15 -14.78
C ASP A 54 14.98 -10.01 -13.53
N ALA A 55 15.25 -9.40 -12.37
CA ALA A 55 15.33 -10.11 -11.10
C ALA A 55 13.98 -10.75 -10.71
N ALA A 56 12.88 -9.99 -10.82
CA ALA A 56 11.53 -10.48 -10.53
C ALA A 56 11.10 -11.57 -11.52
N TYR A 57 11.38 -11.40 -12.80
CA TYR A 57 10.94 -12.32 -13.85
C TYR A 57 11.54 -13.72 -13.75
N ARG A 58 12.65 -13.90 -13.02
CA ARG A 58 13.21 -15.23 -12.71
C ARG A 58 12.21 -16.12 -11.95
N TYR A 59 11.25 -15.52 -11.25
CA TYR A 59 10.24 -16.19 -10.45
C TYR A 59 8.90 -16.38 -11.18
N HIS A 60 8.80 -16.00 -12.47
CA HIS A 60 7.54 -16.01 -13.23
C HIS A 60 6.83 -17.36 -13.26
N ASN A 61 7.55 -18.48 -13.21
CA ASN A 61 6.98 -19.83 -13.17
C ASN A 61 6.12 -20.09 -11.91
N TYR A 62 6.35 -19.36 -10.83
CA TYR A 62 5.58 -19.48 -9.59
C TYR A 62 4.30 -18.64 -9.60
N TRP A 63 4.17 -17.68 -10.50
CA TRP A 63 3.01 -16.76 -10.55
C TRP A 63 1.76 -17.42 -11.11
N LYS A 64 1.91 -18.51 -11.87
CA LYS A 64 0.80 -19.21 -12.54
C LYS A 64 -0.12 -18.22 -13.27
N ASN A 65 -1.46 -18.39 -13.14
CA ASN A 65 -2.43 -17.61 -13.90
C ASN A 65 -2.84 -16.28 -13.22
N ASN A 66 -2.62 -16.13 -11.92
CA ASN A 66 -3.12 -14.99 -11.15
C ASN A 66 -2.08 -14.29 -10.27
N GLY A 67 -0.83 -14.74 -10.30
CA GLY A 67 0.28 -14.08 -9.62
C GLY A 67 0.94 -13.00 -10.46
N GLY A 68 2.03 -12.42 -9.94
CA GLY A 68 2.77 -11.39 -10.68
C GLY A 68 3.65 -10.52 -9.82
N LEU A 69 3.79 -9.27 -10.21
CA LEU A 69 4.63 -8.27 -9.57
C LEU A 69 3.80 -7.31 -8.71
N THR A 70 4.21 -7.12 -7.47
CA THR A 70 3.68 -6.07 -6.58
C THR A 70 4.80 -5.10 -6.23
N VAL A 71 4.50 -3.81 -6.23
CA VAL A 71 5.39 -2.78 -5.71
C VAL A 71 4.73 -2.12 -4.50
N SER A 72 5.43 -2.16 -3.39
CA SER A 72 5.06 -1.68 -2.05
C SER A 72 6.25 -0.98 -1.40
N GLY A 73 6.33 -0.94 -0.07
CA GLY A 73 7.51 -0.50 0.68
C GLY A 73 7.24 0.66 1.60
N GLY A 74 7.93 1.79 1.37
CA GLY A 74 7.57 3.07 1.92
C GLY A 74 6.33 3.61 1.22
N GLU A 75 6.53 4.47 0.22
CA GLU A 75 5.47 4.94 -0.66
C GLU A 75 5.94 4.92 -2.12
N PRO A 76 5.48 3.94 -2.93
CA PRO A 76 5.94 3.77 -4.31
C PRO A 76 5.71 4.97 -5.22
N LEU A 77 4.64 5.75 -5.01
CA LEU A 77 4.33 6.92 -5.82
C LEU A 77 5.37 8.04 -5.71
N LEU A 78 6.26 7.99 -4.71
CA LEU A 78 7.41 8.89 -4.62
C LEU A 78 8.50 8.58 -5.64
N GLN A 79 8.48 7.38 -6.23
CA GLN A 79 9.38 6.93 -7.29
C GLN A 79 8.59 6.59 -8.57
N ILE A 80 7.62 7.44 -8.92
CA ILE A 80 6.63 7.18 -9.96
C ILE A 80 7.23 6.89 -11.34
N ASP A 81 8.32 7.55 -11.72
CA ASP A 81 8.99 7.34 -13.02
C ASP A 81 9.61 5.93 -13.10
N PHE A 82 10.25 5.49 -12.02
CA PHE A 82 10.77 4.13 -11.92
C PHE A 82 9.64 3.09 -11.96
N LEU A 83 8.58 3.34 -11.21
CA LEU A 83 7.42 2.44 -11.11
C LEU A 83 6.71 2.29 -12.45
N THR A 84 6.50 3.38 -13.18
CA THR A 84 5.87 3.38 -14.50
C THR A 84 6.64 2.52 -15.49
N GLU A 85 7.95 2.72 -15.57
CA GLU A 85 8.81 1.94 -16.48
C GLU A 85 8.88 0.46 -16.08
N LEU A 86 8.95 0.16 -14.78
CA LEU A 86 8.94 -1.21 -14.27
C LEU A 86 7.62 -1.93 -14.66
N PHE A 87 6.48 -1.29 -14.47
CA PHE A 87 5.18 -1.86 -14.82
C PHE A 87 4.99 -1.97 -16.34
N ARG A 88 5.52 -1.01 -17.10
CA ARG A 88 5.53 -1.10 -18.57
C ARG A 88 6.29 -2.35 -19.05
N LEU A 89 7.46 -2.64 -18.48
CA LEU A 89 8.24 -3.85 -18.78
C LEU A 89 7.48 -5.13 -18.39
N ALA A 90 6.80 -5.12 -17.24
CA ALA A 90 5.98 -6.23 -16.79
C ALA A 90 4.81 -6.50 -17.76
N LYS A 91 4.12 -5.45 -18.21
CA LYS A 91 3.00 -5.57 -19.16
C LYS A 91 3.46 -6.09 -20.53
N GLN A 92 4.66 -5.76 -20.99
CA GLN A 92 5.22 -6.33 -22.24
C GLN A 92 5.39 -7.85 -22.18
N LYS A 93 5.47 -8.42 -20.99
CA LYS A 93 5.56 -9.87 -20.75
C LYS A 93 4.25 -10.49 -20.25
N GLY A 94 3.15 -9.75 -20.29
CA GLY A 94 1.84 -10.22 -19.82
C GLY A 94 1.77 -10.43 -18.30
N VAL A 95 2.69 -9.85 -17.52
CA VAL A 95 2.74 -9.99 -16.06
C VAL A 95 1.68 -9.08 -15.43
N HIS A 96 0.91 -9.63 -14.48
CA HIS A 96 -0.02 -8.86 -13.67
C HIS A 96 0.72 -7.95 -12.69
N THR A 97 0.32 -6.68 -12.63
CA THR A 97 0.95 -5.63 -11.83
C THR A 97 0.01 -5.13 -10.73
N ALA A 98 0.52 -5.04 -9.52
CA ALA A 98 -0.20 -4.49 -8.36
C ALA A 98 0.62 -3.37 -7.71
N LEU A 99 -0.04 -2.26 -7.43
CA LEU A 99 0.50 -1.14 -6.69
C LEU A 99 -0.08 -1.15 -5.28
N ASP A 100 0.77 -1.28 -4.27
CA ASP A 100 0.41 -1.16 -2.86
C ASP A 100 0.87 0.20 -2.34
N THR A 101 -0.07 1.08 -2.00
CA THR A 101 0.20 2.50 -1.74
C THR A 101 -0.68 3.06 -0.63
N CYS A 102 -0.14 4.00 0.13
CA CYS A 102 -0.95 4.83 1.03
C CYS A 102 -1.67 5.98 0.31
N GLY A 103 -1.39 6.24 -0.97
CA GLY A 103 -2.04 7.28 -1.76
C GLY A 103 -1.72 8.73 -1.35
N GLN A 104 -0.88 8.95 -0.34
CA GLN A 104 -0.57 10.30 0.17
C GLN A 104 -0.02 11.28 -0.89
N PRO A 105 0.84 10.85 -1.85
CA PRO A 105 1.35 11.75 -2.87
C PRO A 105 0.34 12.15 -3.94
N PHE A 106 -0.82 11.51 -4.01
CA PHE A 106 -1.80 11.75 -5.07
C PHE A 106 -2.23 13.21 -5.10
N THR A 107 -2.25 13.77 -6.29
CA THR A 107 -2.76 15.10 -6.60
C THR A 107 -3.13 15.20 -8.08
N THR A 108 -4.08 16.05 -8.42
CA THR A 108 -4.40 16.42 -9.81
C THR A 108 -3.53 17.57 -10.34
N GLY A 109 -2.57 18.01 -9.55
CA GLY A 109 -1.57 19.02 -9.97
C GLY A 109 -0.48 18.43 -10.85
N GLU A 110 -0.07 19.20 -11.86
CA GLU A 110 1.04 18.83 -12.74
C GLU A 110 2.41 19.06 -12.05
N PRO A 111 3.45 18.31 -12.38
CA PRO A 111 3.51 17.23 -13.39
C PRO A 111 3.09 15.84 -12.87
N PHE A 112 2.69 15.72 -11.59
CA PHE A 112 2.38 14.43 -10.99
C PHE A 112 1.17 13.76 -11.67
N TYR A 113 0.15 14.51 -11.97
CA TYR A 113 -1.10 13.97 -12.54
C TYR A 113 -0.89 13.29 -13.90
N THR A 114 -0.12 13.89 -14.78
CA THR A 114 0.23 13.26 -16.07
C THR A 114 0.98 11.95 -15.85
N LYS A 115 1.98 11.91 -14.96
CA LYS A 115 2.73 10.69 -14.62
C LYS A 115 1.84 9.62 -13.97
N PHE A 116 0.93 10.02 -13.10
CA PHE A 116 0.00 9.10 -12.46
C PHE A 116 -0.95 8.44 -13.47
N ARG A 117 -1.50 9.21 -14.39
CA ARG A 117 -2.34 8.69 -15.47
C ARG A 117 -1.58 7.70 -16.37
N GLU A 118 -0.32 7.97 -16.67
CA GLU A 118 0.54 7.07 -17.43
C GLU A 118 0.78 5.77 -16.65
N LEU A 119 1.16 5.85 -15.36
CA LEU A 119 1.34 4.68 -14.50
C LEU A 119 0.08 3.80 -14.49
N MET A 120 -1.10 4.39 -14.39
CA MET A 120 -2.36 3.65 -14.35
C MET A 120 -2.67 2.88 -15.66
N GLN A 121 -2.03 3.19 -16.78
CA GLN A 121 -2.15 2.37 -18.00
C GLN A 121 -1.50 1.00 -17.84
N TYR A 122 -0.50 0.89 -16.98
CA TYR A 122 0.26 -0.34 -16.74
C TYR A 122 -0.06 -1.01 -15.39
N THR A 123 -1.02 -0.47 -14.64
CA THR A 123 -1.43 -0.99 -13.33
C THR A 123 -2.73 -1.76 -13.45
N ASP A 124 -2.72 -3.05 -13.09
CA ASP A 124 -3.91 -3.91 -13.11
C ASP A 124 -4.72 -3.79 -11.81
N LEU A 125 -4.05 -3.63 -10.67
CA LEU A 125 -4.68 -3.55 -9.35
C LEU A 125 -4.00 -2.48 -8.50
N VAL A 126 -4.78 -1.68 -7.80
CA VAL A 126 -4.29 -0.79 -6.73
C VAL A 126 -4.79 -1.31 -5.39
N MET A 127 -3.87 -1.60 -4.47
CA MET A 127 -4.17 -1.83 -3.07
C MET A 127 -3.94 -0.53 -2.32
N LEU A 128 -5.02 0.10 -1.88
CA LEU A 128 -5.01 1.43 -1.28
C LEU A 128 -5.29 1.35 0.22
N ASP A 129 -4.41 1.91 1.00
CA ASP A 129 -4.58 2.02 2.45
C ASP A 129 -5.49 3.19 2.82
N ILE A 130 -6.67 2.94 3.39
CA ILE A 130 -7.48 3.95 4.08
C ILE A 130 -7.34 3.70 5.58
N LYS A 131 -6.50 4.52 6.23
CA LYS A 131 -6.03 4.23 7.59
C LYS A 131 -6.92 4.78 8.69
N GLU A 132 -7.65 5.85 8.42
CA GLU A 132 -8.61 6.50 9.31
C GLU A 132 -9.51 7.41 8.46
N TRP A 133 -10.78 7.51 8.82
CA TRP A 133 -11.76 8.35 8.12
C TRP A 133 -11.64 9.83 8.45
N ASP A 134 -11.57 10.13 9.74
CA ASP A 134 -11.48 11.50 10.21
C ASP A 134 -10.11 12.11 9.85
N PRO A 135 -10.05 13.27 9.17
CA PRO A 135 -8.80 13.85 8.69
C PRO A 135 -7.85 14.27 9.82
N ASP A 136 -8.36 14.72 10.97
CA ASP A 136 -7.54 15.14 12.09
C ASP A 136 -6.98 13.93 12.84
N ARG A 137 -7.81 12.89 13.05
CA ARG A 137 -7.33 11.60 13.59
C ARG A 137 -6.35 10.94 12.62
N HIS A 138 -6.60 10.97 11.32
CA HIS A 138 -5.66 10.47 10.33
C HIS A 138 -4.32 11.21 10.41
N LYS A 139 -4.35 12.53 10.57
CA LYS A 139 -3.15 13.33 10.73
C LYS A 139 -2.39 12.99 12.03
N ALA A 140 -3.10 12.80 13.14
CA ALA A 140 -2.51 12.38 14.41
C ALA A 140 -1.88 10.97 14.33
N LEU A 141 -2.47 10.09 13.50
CA LEU A 141 -2.02 8.71 13.31
C LEU A 141 -0.83 8.59 12.37
N THR A 142 -0.75 9.44 11.33
CA THR A 142 0.15 9.25 10.18
C THR A 142 1.04 10.44 9.84
N GLY A 143 0.78 11.61 10.43
CA GLY A 143 1.43 12.88 10.12
C GLY A 143 0.79 13.68 8.98
N HIS A 144 -0.17 13.11 8.24
CA HIS A 144 -0.86 13.75 7.11
C HIS A 144 -2.37 13.53 7.20
N ASP A 145 -3.16 14.44 6.64
CA ASP A 145 -4.59 14.19 6.44
C ASP A 145 -4.84 13.18 5.31
N ASN A 146 -6.10 12.74 5.16
CA ASN A 146 -6.49 11.68 4.21
C ASN A 146 -7.16 12.20 2.93
N ARG A 147 -7.24 13.51 2.71
CA ARG A 147 -7.97 14.09 1.55
C ARG A 147 -7.45 13.58 0.22
N ASN A 148 -6.13 13.51 0.06
CA ASN A 148 -5.50 13.00 -1.15
C ASN A 148 -5.81 11.51 -1.37
N ILE A 149 -5.86 10.73 -0.29
CA ILE A 149 -6.12 9.29 -0.31
C ILE A 149 -7.56 9.03 -0.77
N LEU A 150 -8.53 9.73 -0.18
CA LEU A 150 -9.94 9.62 -0.57
C LEU A 150 -10.18 10.12 -1.99
N ALA A 151 -9.48 11.20 -2.39
CA ALA A 151 -9.54 11.71 -3.77
C ALA A 151 -8.95 10.68 -4.76
N MET A 152 -7.86 9.99 -4.40
CA MET A 152 -7.30 8.90 -5.22
C MET A 152 -8.29 7.75 -5.36
N ALA A 153 -8.95 7.32 -4.29
CA ALA A 153 -9.95 6.25 -4.33
C ALA A 153 -11.11 6.59 -5.29
N ARG A 154 -11.63 7.82 -5.23
CA ARG A 154 -12.65 8.30 -6.17
C ARG A 154 -12.14 8.31 -7.60
N TRP A 155 -10.94 8.85 -7.81
CA TRP A 155 -10.34 8.88 -9.15
C TRP A 155 -10.21 7.47 -9.74
N LEU A 156 -9.74 6.49 -8.96
CA LEU A 156 -9.63 5.09 -9.38
C LEU A 156 -11.00 4.52 -9.79
N SER A 157 -12.02 4.77 -8.96
CA SER A 157 -13.39 4.36 -9.24
C SER A 157 -13.93 4.96 -10.53
N ASP A 158 -13.78 6.29 -10.71
CA ASP A 158 -14.30 7.03 -11.86
C ASP A 158 -13.59 6.64 -13.18
N HIS A 159 -12.35 6.10 -13.08
CA HIS A 159 -11.55 5.69 -14.25
C HIS A 159 -11.51 4.16 -14.47
N GLY A 160 -12.40 3.43 -13.82
CA GLY A 160 -12.54 1.99 -14.04
C GLY A 160 -11.34 1.16 -13.55
N LYS A 161 -10.54 1.67 -12.59
CA LYS A 161 -9.36 0.97 -12.07
C LYS A 161 -9.73 0.04 -10.92
N ALA A 162 -9.37 -1.24 -11.07
CA ALA A 162 -9.58 -2.23 -10.03
C ALA A 162 -8.85 -1.84 -8.75
N MET A 163 -9.54 -1.94 -7.63
CA MET A 163 -9.03 -1.50 -6.34
C MET A 163 -9.39 -2.49 -5.23
N TRP A 164 -8.41 -2.76 -4.38
CA TRP A 164 -8.62 -3.30 -3.04
C TRP A 164 -8.36 -2.20 -2.03
N VAL A 165 -9.12 -2.15 -0.95
CA VAL A 165 -8.88 -1.21 0.15
C VAL A 165 -8.41 -1.99 1.37
N ARG A 166 -7.38 -1.48 2.04
CA ARG A 166 -6.83 -2.02 3.28
C ARG A 166 -7.04 -1.07 4.44
N HIS A 167 -7.42 -1.63 5.58
CA HIS A 167 -7.58 -0.90 6.83
C HIS A 167 -6.95 -1.70 7.96
N VAL A 168 -6.04 -1.10 8.71
CA VAL A 168 -5.46 -1.74 9.91
C VAL A 168 -6.30 -1.37 11.12
N LEU A 169 -6.86 -2.37 11.78
CA LEU A 169 -7.67 -2.19 12.99
C LEU A 169 -6.77 -2.13 14.22
N VAL A 170 -6.58 -0.92 14.75
CA VAL A 170 -5.78 -0.64 15.95
C VAL A 170 -6.71 -0.23 17.08
N PRO A 171 -6.79 -1.01 18.18
CA PRO A 171 -7.68 -0.71 19.29
C PRO A 171 -7.47 0.70 19.87
N GLY A 172 -8.58 1.42 20.03
CA GLY A 172 -8.60 2.79 20.54
C GLY A 172 -8.08 3.87 19.56
N LEU A 173 -7.74 3.50 18.31
CA LEU A 173 -7.22 4.45 17.33
C LEU A 173 -7.97 4.43 15.99
N THR A 174 -8.24 3.25 15.44
CA THR A 174 -8.88 3.11 14.12
C THR A 174 -10.14 2.21 14.18
N ASP A 175 -10.64 1.93 15.37
CA ASP A 175 -11.78 1.07 15.66
C ASP A 175 -13.04 1.86 16.10
N ASP A 176 -13.04 3.18 15.91
CA ASP A 176 -14.20 4.01 16.18
C ASP A 176 -15.36 3.64 15.24
N GLU A 177 -16.53 3.27 15.83
CA GLU A 177 -17.67 2.78 15.05
C GLU A 177 -18.22 3.79 14.06
N ASP A 178 -18.27 5.07 14.40
CA ASP A 178 -18.81 6.10 13.50
C ASP A 178 -17.87 6.34 12.34
N ALA A 179 -16.56 6.34 12.59
CA ALA A 179 -15.53 6.42 11.53
C ALA A 179 -15.59 5.19 10.62
N LEU A 180 -15.75 3.99 11.17
CA LEU A 180 -15.89 2.76 10.38
C LEU A 180 -17.16 2.77 9.53
N ARG A 181 -18.31 3.24 10.07
CA ARG A 181 -19.56 3.41 9.32
C ARG A 181 -19.41 4.43 8.19
N ALA A 182 -18.76 5.56 8.44
CA ALA A 182 -18.50 6.58 7.43
C ALA A 182 -17.56 6.05 6.34
N THR A 183 -16.50 5.33 6.72
CA THR A 183 -15.62 4.61 5.80
C THR A 183 -16.42 3.64 4.94
N ARG A 184 -17.28 2.80 5.53
CA ARG A 184 -18.12 1.86 4.81
C ARG A 184 -19.03 2.57 3.80
N THR A 185 -19.71 3.64 4.20
CA THR A 185 -20.56 4.44 3.30
C THR A 185 -19.77 4.99 2.11
N PHE A 186 -18.55 5.44 2.36
CA PHE A 186 -17.65 5.89 1.29
C PHE A 186 -17.27 4.74 0.35
N LEU A 187 -16.87 3.60 0.89
CA LEU A 187 -16.47 2.43 0.12
C LEU A 187 -17.60 1.89 -0.75
N ASP A 188 -18.84 1.87 -0.24
CA ASP A 188 -20.03 1.45 -0.98
C ASP A 188 -20.35 2.36 -2.18
N SER A 189 -19.81 3.59 -2.20
CA SER A 189 -19.93 4.51 -3.35
C SER A 189 -18.91 4.27 -4.47
N LEU A 190 -17.92 3.38 -4.26
CA LEU A 190 -16.85 3.10 -5.21
C LEU A 190 -17.22 1.92 -6.11
N THR A 191 -17.29 2.15 -7.42
CA THR A 191 -17.80 1.16 -8.40
C THR A 191 -16.79 0.09 -8.79
N THR A 192 -15.49 0.34 -8.57
CA THR A 192 -14.40 -0.57 -8.94
C THR A 192 -13.74 -1.26 -7.76
N LEU A 193 -14.30 -1.07 -6.57
CA LEU A 193 -13.84 -1.75 -5.36
C LEU A 193 -14.16 -3.25 -5.46
N GLN A 194 -13.12 -4.08 -5.43
CA GLN A 194 -13.24 -5.53 -5.54
C GLN A 194 -13.14 -6.22 -4.18
N ARG A 195 -12.43 -5.60 -3.22
CA ARG A 195 -12.14 -6.21 -1.93
C ARG A 195 -11.85 -5.16 -0.86
N VAL A 196 -12.29 -5.42 0.35
CA VAL A 196 -11.87 -4.71 1.56
C VAL A 196 -11.15 -5.70 2.46
N GLU A 197 -9.95 -5.36 2.89
CA GLU A 197 -9.13 -6.17 3.81
C GLU A 197 -8.98 -5.40 5.13
N VAL A 198 -9.58 -5.92 6.19
CA VAL A 198 -9.31 -5.44 7.54
C VAL A 198 -8.14 -6.24 8.10
N LEU A 199 -7.04 -5.56 8.38
CA LEU A 199 -5.81 -6.17 8.86
C LEU A 199 -5.71 -6.01 10.38
N PRO A 200 -5.45 -7.08 11.13
CA PRO A 200 -5.30 -6.99 12.57
C PRO A 200 -4.00 -6.27 12.92
N TYR A 201 -4.07 -5.35 13.89
CA TYR A 201 -2.88 -4.76 14.47
C TYR A 201 -2.03 -5.82 15.19
N HIS A 202 -0.74 -5.81 14.94
CA HIS A 202 0.25 -6.67 15.61
C HIS A 202 1.60 -5.97 15.74
N THR A 203 2.45 -6.45 16.64
CA THR A 203 3.72 -5.85 17.00
C THR A 203 4.93 -6.53 16.35
N LEU A 204 4.73 -7.35 15.30
CA LEU A 204 5.82 -8.09 14.64
C LEU A 204 6.93 -7.18 14.05
N GLY A 205 6.64 -5.90 13.78
CA GLY A 205 7.61 -4.92 13.31
C GLY A 205 8.34 -4.15 14.41
N LEU A 206 8.04 -4.37 15.70
CA LEU A 206 8.55 -3.56 16.83
C LEU A 206 10.09 -3.54 16.89
N PHE A 207 10.75 -4.69 16.67
CA PHE A 207 12.21 -4.78 16.67
C PHE A 207 12.90 -3.81 15.67
N LYS A 208 12.20 -3.41 14.61
CA LYS A 208 12.72 -2.44 13.63
C LYS A 208 12.73 -1.02 14.20
N TRP A 209 11.72 -0.66 15.00
CA TRP A 209 11.67 0.62 15.70
C TRP A 209 12.80 0.72 16.73
N GLU A 210 13.01 -0.37 17.49
CA GLU A 210 14.11 -0.46 18.47
C GLU A 210 15.47 -0.31 17.79
N ARG A 211 15.68 -1.03 16.67
CA ARG A 211 16.92 -0.93 15.88
C ARG A 211 17.20 0.48 15.38
N LEU A 212 16.15 1.21 14.99
CA LEU A 212 16.25 2.58 14.52
C LEU A 212 16.35 3.61 15.65
N GLY A 213 16.21 3.21 16.91
CA GLY A 213 16.15 4.12 18.06
C GLY A 213 14.95 5.06 18.05
N ILE A 214 13.85 4.65 17.36
CA ILE A 214 12.63 5.46 17.27
C ILE A 214 11.65 4.98 18.34
N PRO A 215 11.16 5.87 19.23
CA PRO A 215 10.17 5.51 20.25
C PRO A 215 8.89 4.93 19.61
N TYR A 216 8.46 3.74 20.07
CA TYR A 216 7.20 3.15 19.65
C TYR A 216 6.06 3.69 20.49
N THR A 217 5.15 4.45 19.88
CA THR A 217 4.10 5.19 20.60
C THR A 217 2.84 4.38 20.89
N LEU A 218 2.79 3.11 20.48
CA LEU A 218 1.67 2.19 20.71
C LEU A 218 2.04 1.10 21.73
N ASP A 219 3.01 1.37 22.59
CA ASP A 219 3.33 0.46 23.67
C ASP A 219 2.09 0.26 24.58
N GLY A 220 1.80 -1.01 24.93
CA GLY A 220 0.62 -1.36 25.70
C GLY A 220 -0.70 -1.46 24.91
N VAL A 221 -0.76 -1.07 23.64
CA VAL A 221 -1.95 -1.29 22.81
C VAL A 221 -2.08 -2.80 22.49
N PRO A 222 -3.22 -3.45 22.82
CA PRO A 222 -3.36 -4.88 22.61
C PRO A 222 -3.38 -5.25 21.12
N THR A 223 -2.74 -6.37 20.78
CA THR A 223 -2.81 -6.92 19.42
C THR A 223 -4.21 -7.49 19.13
N VAL A 224 -4.61 -7.44 17.87
CA VAL A 224 -5.90 -7.98 17.40
C VAL A 224 -5.64 -9.34 16.75
N SER A 225 -6.46 -10.35 17.09
CA SER A 225 -6.41 -11.65 16.42
C SER A 225 -7.37 -11.70 15.22
N TYR A 226 -7.03 -12.52 14.21
CA TYR A 226 -7.96 -12.79 13.09
C TYR A 226 -9.29 -13.37 13.51
N THR A 227 -9.35 -14.06 14.66
CA THR A 227 -10.59 -14.60 15.22
C THR A 227 -11.57 -13.47 15.62
N HIS A 228 -11.07 -12.36 16.11
CA HIS A 228 -11.89 -11.20 16.44
C HIS A 228 -12.42 -10.49 15.17
N LEU A 229 -11.63 -10.44 14.10
CA LEU A 229 -12.05 -9.82 12.83
C LEU A 229 -13.19 -10.59 12.16
N ARG A 230 -13.15 -11.92 12.15
CA ARG A 230 -14.23 -12.76 11.58
C ARG A 230 -15.59 -12.55 12.24
N ALA A 231 -15.63 -12.11 13.48
CA ALA A 231 -16.88 -11.77 14.17
C ALA A 231 -17.56 -10.51 13.60
N HIS A 232 -16.81 -9.66 12.89
CA HIS A 232 -17.31 -8.41 12.29
C HIS A 232 -17.51 -8.49 10.77
N GLU A 233 -16.94 -9.49 10.09
CA GLU A 233 -17.07 -9.69 8.62
C GLU A 233 -18.40 -10.37 8.20
N THR A 234 -19.19 -10.89 9.13
CA THR A 234 -20.40 -11.69 8.86
C THR A 234 -21.71 -10.90 8.94
N ARG A 235 -21.70 -9.58 8.62
CA ARG A 235 -22.96 -8.84 8.49
C ARG A 235 -22.95 -7.92 7.28
#